data_972438bbfaf9cd914396db63e60db2be
#
_entry.id   972438bbfaf9cd914396db63e60db2be
#
_cell.length_a   1.000
_cell.length_b   1.000
_cell.length_c   1.000
_cell.angle_alpha   90.00
_cell.angle_beta   90.00
_cell.angle_gamma   90.00
#
_symmetry.space_group_name_H-M   'P 1'
#
loop_
_entity.id
_entity.type
_entity.pdbx_description
1 polymer ?
#
loop_
_entity_poly.entity_id
_entity_poly.type
_entity_poly.pdbx_seq_one_letter_code
_entity_poly.pdbx_strand_id
1 'polypeptide(L)'
;MTTKSSAPTKSIPPLVIRSAIVASLGGLLFGFDTAVISGAEEKLTKLYALSSMGEGMIVAIATIGTICGAIVAGKLADRFGRKPILFWIGILFGVGALATALAPVPTLVTAADGTVSASSAFPITFFMVFRFLGGVGVGLSSVVAPIYTAEIAPARVRGRLVGLVQFNIVFGILLAYASNAVIREIAHEDTAWRWMLGVMAVPAVFFLIFLATVPETPRWLLAHGHEERAVKISERLTSTQEESSEQIAEMKAQIAEDAAGGKVAFFTRRYRKVILMAFCIAMFN
;
A
#
# COMPACT_ATOMS: atom_id res chain seq x y z
N MET A 1 46.53 -16.53 18.17
CA MET A 1 45.20 -16.10 18.64
C MET A 1 44.95 -14.68 18.15
N THR A 2 44.31 -14.53 17.02
CA THR A 2 43.97 -13.22 16.45
C THR A 2 42.62 -12.81 17.03
N THR A 3 42.61 -11.85 17.94
CA THR A 3 41.42 -11.20 18.48
C THR A 3 40.69 -10.52 17.33
N LYS A 4 39.53 -11.09 16.89
CA LYS A 4 38.57 -10.40 16.06
C LYS A 4 38.08 -9.17 16.84
N SER A 5 38.60 -8.00 16.50
CA SER A 5 38.03 -6.71 16.91
C SER A 5 36.59 -6.68 16.47
N SER A 6 35.66 -6.75 17.40
CA SER A 6 34.24 -6.53 17.13
C SER A 6 34.08 -5.06 16.76
N ALA A 7 33.93 -4.78 15.49
CA ALA A 7 33.56 -3.43 15.06
C ALA A 7 32.30 -2.99 15.83
N PRO A 8 32.27 -1.75 16.37
CA PRO A 8 31.10 -1.25 17.11
C PRO A 8 29.87 -1.36 16.26
N THR A 9 28.81 -1.95 16.79
CA THR A 9 27.50 -2.03 16.14
C THR A 9 27.00 -0.62 15.89
N LYS A 10 27.19 -0.13 14.65
CA LYS A 10 26.71 1.21 14.25
C LYS A 10 25.21 1.28 14.54
N SER A 11 24.77 2.26 15.33
CA SER A 11 23.35 2.49 15.61
C SER A 11 22.60 2.85 14.33
N ILE A 12 21.34 2.44 14.23
CA ILE A 12 20.49 2.82 13.08
C ILE A 12 19.99 4.24 13.32
N PRO A 13 20.19 5.17 12.37
CA PRO A 13 19.69 6.53 12.54
C PRO A 13 18.18 6.57 12.78
N PRO A 14 17.69 7.42 13.70
CA PRO A 14 16.26 7.50 14.04
C PRO A 14 15.37 7.83 12.83
N LEU A 15 15.88 8.58 11.86
CA LEU A 15 15.17 8.91 10.65
C LEU A 15 14.88 7.67 9.80
N VAL A 16 15.81 6.71 9.72
CA VAL A 16 15.60 5.43 9.02
C VAL A 16 14.47 4.64 9.66
N ILE A 17 14.50 4.50 10.98
CA ILE A 17 13.48 3.74 11.73
C ILE A 17 12.11 4.41 11.54
N ARG A 18 12.04 5.73 11.74
CA ARG A 18 10.81 6.50 11.56
C ARG A 18 10.26 6.35 10.15
N SER A 19 11.11 6.51 9.13
CA SER A 19 10.68 6.42 7.73
C SER A 19 10.21 5.01 7.37
N ALA A 20 10.88 3.97 7.87
CA ALA A 20 10.46 2.58 7.67
C ALA A 20 9.12 2.28 8.34
N ILE A 21 8.92 2.75 9.58
CA ILE A 21 7.63 2.59 10.29
C ILE A 21 6.52 3.32 9.50
N VAL A 22 6.74 4.56 9.10
CA VAL A 22 5.74 5.34 8.35
C VAL A 22 5.38 4.67 7.03
N ALA A 23 6.39 4.24 6.25
CA ALA A 23 6.14 3.54 4.99
C ALA A 23 5.39 2.22 5.20
N SER A 24 5.72 1.48 6.26
CA SER A 24 5.07 0.21 6.59
C SER A 24 3.60 0.35 6.99
N LEU A 25 3.15 1.55 7.42
CA LEU A 25 1.72 1.83 7.61
C LEU A 25 0.92 1.73 6.30
N GLY A 26 1.55 1.93 5.14
CA GLY A 26 0.94 1.59 3.84
C GLY A 26 0.55 0.11 3.75
N GLY A 27 1.38 -0.77 4.32
CA GLY A 27 1.04 -2.20 4.46
C GLY A 27 -0.14 -2.43 5.43
N LEU A 28 -0.20 -1.69 6.54
CA LEU A 28 -1.33 -1.76 7.47
C LEU A 28 -2.65 -1.38 6.78
N LEU A 29 -2.66 -0.29 6.00
CA LEU A 29 -3.83 0.13 5.23
C LEU A 29 -4.24 -0.93 4.20
N PHE A 30 -3.26 -1.55 3.52
CA PHE A 30 -3.50 -2.69 2.63
C PHE A 30 -4.22 -3.84 3.35
N GLY A 31 -3.66 -4.33 4.46
CA GLY A 31 -4.25 -5.44 5.21
C GLY A 31 -5.65 -5.10 5.74
N PHE A 32 -5.82 -3.89 6.23
CA PHE A 32 -7.11 -3.41 6.74
C PHE A 32 -8.18 -3.39 5.65
N ASP A 33 -7.90 -2.79 4.48
CA ASP A 33 -8.87 -2.72 3.36
C ASP A 33 -9.27 -4.10 2.85
N THR A 34 -8.32 -5.03 2.82
CA THR A 34 -8.58 -6.41 2.36
C THR A 34 -9.57 -7.14 3.26
N ALA A 35 -9.50 -6.91 4.59
CA ALA A 35 -10.29 -7.67 5.55
C ALA A 35 -11.57 -6.97 5.99
N VAL A 36 -11.64 -5.63 5.93
CA VAL A 36 -12.76 -4.85 6.49
C VAL A 36 -14.10 -5.16 5.83
N ILE A 37 -14.09 -5.50 4.54
CA ILE A 37 -15.31 -5.80 3.77
C ILE A 37 -16.09 -6.98 4.34
N SER A 38 -15.40 -7.98 4.92
CA SER A 38 -16.03 -9.18 5.47
C SER A 38 -17.04 -8.90 6.57
N GLY A 39 -16.89 -7.78 7.28
CA GLY A 39 -17.85 -7.37 8.31
C GLY A 39 -19.13 -6.76 7.75
N ALA A 40 -19.09 -6.23 6.54
CA ALA A 40 -20.20 -5.52 5.91
C ALA A 40 -20.90 -6.33 4.80
N GLU A 41 -20.27 -7.39 4.27
CA GLU A 41 -20.68 -8.11 3.06
C GLU A 41 -22.12 -8.61 3.12
N GLU A 42 -22.52 -9.31 4.18
CA GLU A 42 -23.89 -9.83 4.35
C GLU A 42 -24.94 -8.71 4.33
N LYS A 43 -24.67 -7.60 5.02
CA LYS A 43 -25.57 -6.45 5.05
C LYS A 43 -25.67 -5.76 3.70
N LEU A 44 -24.55 -5.62 2.99
CA LEU A 44 -24.51 -5.03 1.64
C LEU A 44 -25.28 -5.89 0.64
N THR A 45 -25.15 -7.21 0.69
CA THR A 45 -25.89 -8.15 -0.15
C THR A 45 -27.40 -7.96 0.00
N LYS A 46 -27.89 -7.83 1.24
CA LYS A 46 -29.30 -7.58 1.52
C LYS A 46 -29.76 -6.18 1.10
N LEU A 47 -28.96 -5.14 1.43
CA LEU A 47 -29.31 -3.75 1.14
C LEU A 47 -29.37 -3.41 -0.36
N TYR A 48 -28.50 -4.03 -1.14
CA TYR A 48 -28.46 -3.80 -2.59
C TYR A 48 -29.19 -4.86 -3.40
N ALA A 49 -29.88 -5.83 -2.73
CA ALA A 49 -30.56 -6.98 -3.35
C ALA A 49 -29.64 -7.70 -4.37
N LEU A 50 -28.40 -8.01 -3.96
CA LEU A 50 -27.40 -8.57 -4.86
C LEU A 50 -27.67 -10.04 -5.14
N SER A 51 -27.49 -10.44 -6.39
CA SER A 51 -27.35 -11.85 -6.76
C SER A 51 -25.97 -12.39 -6.29
N SER A 52 -25.78 -13.71 -6.28
CA SER A 52 -24.47 -14.32 -5.94
C SER A 52 -23.33 -13.80 -6.82
N MET A 53 -23.62 -13.45 -8.09
CA MET A 53 -22.63 -12.80 -8.95
C MET A 53 -22.32 -11.38 -8.48
N GLY A 54 -23.34 -10.60 -8.07
CA GLY A 54 -23.16 -9.25 -7.53
C GLY A 54 -22.36 -9.23 -6.22
N GLU A 55 -22.62 -10.19 -5.33
CA GLU A 55 -21.89 -10.39 -4.09
C GLU A 55 -20.39 -10.66 -4.37
N GLY A 56 -20.09 -11.61 -5.24
CA GLY A 56 -18.71 -11.84 -5.68
C GLY A 56 -18.04 -10.60 -6.30
N MET A 57 -18.82 -9.79 -7.05
CA MET A 57 -18.30 -8.61 -7.72
C MET A 57 -17.94 -7.48 -6.74
N ILE A 58 -18.69 -7.25 -5.67
CA ILE A 58 -18.33 -6.20 -4.68
C ILE A 58 -17.03 -6.51 -3.93
N VAL A 59 -16.67 -7.80 -3.81
CA VAL A 59 -15.39 -8.23 -3.25
C VAL A 59 -14.29 -8.16 -4.32
N ALA A 60 -14.56 -8.73 -5.50
CA ALA A 60 -13.58 -8.84 -6.57
C ALA A 60 -13.14 -7.48 -7.17
N ILE A 61 -14.00 -6.44 -7.15
CA ILE A 61 -13.71 -5.15 -7.77
C ILE A 61 -12.49 -4.47 -7.13
N ALA A 62 -12.28 -4.61 -5.82
CA ALA A 62 -11.10 -4.11 -5.15
C ALA A 62 -9.83 -4.86 -5.60
N THR A 63 -9.92 -6.18 -5.81
CA THR A 63 -8.80 -6.99 -6.32
C THR A 63 -8.43 -6.58 -7.75
N ILE A 64 -9.42 -6.31 -8.61
CA ILE A 64 -9.18 -5.77 -9.96
C ILE A 64 -8.47 -4.42 -9.87
N GLY A 65 -8.92 -3.53 -8.97
CA GLY A 65 -8.23 -2.27 -8.68
C GLY A 65 -6.79 -2.47 -8.24
N THR A 66 -6.54 -3.45 -7.37
CA THR A 66 -5.19 -3.80 -6.88
C THR A 66 -4.26 -4.21 -8.02
N ILE A 67 -4.73 -5.04 -8.94
CA ILE A 67 -3.96 -5.43 -10.14
C ILE A 67 -3.61 -4.19 -10.97
N CYS A 68 -4.59 -3.34 -11.25
CA CYS A 68 -4.37 -2.10 -12.00
C CYS A 68 -3.35 -1.18 -11.31
N GLY A 69 -3.50 -0.99 -9.99
CA GLY A 69 -2.59 -0.17 -9.18
C GLY A 69 -1.16 -0.71 -9.18
N ALA A 70 -0.98 -2.02 -8.99
CA ALA A 70 0.33 -2.66 -8.97
C ALA A 70 1.08 -2.54 -10.31
N ILE A 71 0.37 -2.68 -11.44
CA ILE A 71 0.96 -2.57 -12.79
C ILE A 71 1.54 -1.17 -13.04
N VAL A 72 0.88 -0.11 -12.57
CA VAL A 72 1.32 1.26 -12.82
C VAL A 72 2.24 1.81 -11.74
N ALA A 73 2.30 1.17 -10.57
CA ALA A 73 2.97 1.66 -9.37
C ALA A 73 4.44 2.05 -9.59
N GLY A 74 5.22 1.16 -10.23
CA GLY A 74 6.63 1.40 -10.51
C GLY A 74 6.85 2.65 -11.36
N LYS A 75 6.12 2.76 -12.48
CA LYS A 75 6.23 3.91 -13.41
C LYS A 75 5.84 5.22 -12.74
N LEU A 76 4.78 5.21 -11.92
CA LEU A 76 4.34 6.39 -11.19
C LEU A 76 5.35 6.81 -10.13
N ALA A 77 5.87 5.85 -9.36
CA ALA A 77 6.88 6.10 -8.33
C ALA A 77 8.20 6.59 -8.93
N ASP A 78 8.61 6.09 -10.08
CA ASP A 78 9.81 6.56 -10.78
C ASP A 78 9.63 7.99 -11.31
N ARG A 79 8.45 8.32 -11.84
CA ARG A 79 8.18 9.63 -12.44
C ARG A 79 7.97 10.73 -11.39
N PHE A 80 7.16 10.45 -10.36
CA PHE A 80 6.69 11.48 -9.42
C PHE A 80 7.40 11.43 -8.06
N GLY A 81 8.12 10.35 -7.75
CA GLY A 81 8.73 10.11 -6.45
C GLY A 81 7.94 9.11 -5.59
N ARG A 82 8.64 8.54 -4.63
CA ARG A 82 8.05 7.53 -3.76
C ARG A 82 7.10 8.17 -2.74
N LYS A 83 7.53 9.29 -2.13
CA LYS A 83 6.73 10.01 -1.13
C LYS A 83 5.43 10.58 -1.68
N PRO A 84 5.36 11.26 -2.84
CA PRO A 84 4.10 11.72 -3.42
C PRO A 84 3.14 10.57 -3.73
N ILE A 85 3.65 9.42 -4.22
CA ILE A 85 2.77 8.27 -4.47
C ILE A 85 2.23 7.69 -3.17
N LEU A 86 3.06 7.59 -2.11
CA LEU A 86 2.58 7.21 -0.77
C LEU A 86 1.50 8.17 -0.26
N PHE A 87 1.61 9.46 -0.56
CA PHE A 87 0.58 10.45 -0.22
C PHE A 87 -0.74 10.19 -0.96
N TRP A 88 -0.67 9.93 -2.27
CA TRP A 88 -1.85 9.56 -3.05
C TRP A 88 -2.49 8.25 -2.58
N ILE A 89 -1.68 7.28 -2.16
CA ILE A 89 -2.16 6.04 -1.54
C ILE A 89 -3.00 6.36 -0.30
N GLY A 90 -2.52 7.20 0.61
CA GLY A 90 -3.27 7.59 1.79
C GLY A 90 -4.59 8.30 1.46
N ILE A 91 -4.60 9.16 0.42
CA ILE A 91 -5.81 9.83 -0.09
C ILE A 91 -6.80 8.81 -0.65
N LEU A 92 -6.34 7.88 -1.51
CA LEU A 92 -7.20 6.86 -2.11
C LEU A 92 -7.87 5.98 -1.04
N PHE A 93 -7.12 5.58 -0.02
CA PHE A 93 -7.67 4.83 1.11
C PHE A 93 -8.68 5.65 1.92
N GLY A 94 -8.32 6.88 2.30
CA GLY A 94 -9.20 7.73 3.10
C GLY A 94 -10.49 8.09 2.37
N VAL A 95 -10.38 8.54 1.12
CA VAL A 95 -11.54 8.89 0.28
C VAL A 95 -12.37 7.65 -0.06
N GLY A 96 -11.72 6.52 -0.40
CA GLY A 96 -12.39 5.26 -0.67
C GLY A 96 -13.22 4.78 0.52
N ALA A 97 -12.62 4.81 1.73
CA ALA A 97 -13.30 4.44 2.97
C ALA A 97 -14.50 5.32 3.28
N LEU A 98 -14.32 6.64 3.23
CA LEU A 98 -15.40 7.58 3.50
C LEU A 98 -16.51 7.50 2.46
N ALA A 99 -16.17 7.41 1.17
CA ALA A 99 -17.16 7.34 0.11
C ALA A 99 -17.96 6.03 0.15
N THR A 100 -17.31 4.89 0.44
CA THR A 100 -18.02 3.61 0.61
C THR A 100 -18.89 3.61 1.85
N ALA A 101 -18.45 4.21 2.95
CA ALA A 101 -19.25 4.36 4.17
C ALA A 101 -20.48 5.26 3.95
N LEU A 102 -20.36 6.28 3.11
CA LEU A 102 -21.43 7.24 2.77
C LEU A 102 -22.23 6.83 1.52
N ALA A 103 -21.98 5.64 0.97
CA ALA A 103 -22.65 5.19 -0.23
C ALA A 103 -24.18 5.21 -0.05
N PRO A 104 -24.91 5.71 -1.07
CA PRO A 104 -26.38 5.73 -1.03
C PRO A 104 -26.92 4.29 -1.02
N VAL A 105 -28.08 4.11 -0.37
CA VAL A 105 -28.81 2.84 -0.36
C VAL A 105 -29.95 2.94 -1.38
N PRO A 106 -30.12 1.94 -2.26
CA PRO A 106 -31.21 1.96 -3.21
C PRO A 106 -32.57 1.76 -2.52
N THR A 107 -33.62 2.29 -3.10
CA THR A 107 -34.96 1.83 -2.80
C THR A 107 -35.17 0.47 -3.48
N LEU A 108 -35.70 -0.50 -2.74
CA LEU A 108 -35.98 -1.83 -3.27
C LEU A 108 -37.42 -1.85 -3.82
N VAL A 109 -37.61 -2.46 -4.97
CA VAL A 109 -38.91 -2.66 -5.62
C VAL A 109 -39.15 -4.15 -5.71
N THR A 110 -40.34 -4.57 -5.25
CA THR A 110 -40.79 -5.95 -5.40
C THR A 110 -41.65 -6.06 -6.64
N ALA A 111 -41.26 -6.86 -7.61
CA ALA A 111 -42.04 -7.13 -8.81
C ALA A 111 -43.23 -8.05 -8.50
N ALA A 112 -44.18 -8.14 -9.45
CA ALA A 112 -45.39 -8.95 -9.29
C ALA A 112 -45.09 -10.46 -9.13
N ASP A 113 -43.93 -10.93 -9.57
CA ASP A 113 -43.45 -12.29 -9.44
C ASP A 113 -42.75 -12.57 -8.07
N GLY A 114 -42.73 -11.56 -7.16
CA GLY A 114 -42.09 -11.64 -5.87
C GLY A 114 -40.56 -11.40 -5.88
N THR A 115 -39.97 -11.11 -7.04
CA THR A 115 -38.52 -10.76 -7.11
C THR A 115 -38.28 -9.36 -6.55
N VAL A 116 -37.25 -9.21 -5.71
CA VAL A 116 -36.79 -7.93 -5.13
C VAL A 116 -35.60 -7.44 -5.91
N SER A 117 -35.67 -6.21 -6.43
CA SER A 117 -34.58 -5.59 -7.16
C SER A 117 -34.36 -4.14 -6.72
N ALA A 118 -33.17 -3.61 -6.94
CA ALA A 118 -32.87 -2.20 -6.71
C ALA A 118 -33.54 -1.34 -7.81
N SER A 119 -34.17 -0.25 -7.42
CA SER A 119 -34.85 0.69 -8.35
C SER A 119 -33.85 1.43 -9.28
N SER A 120 -32.56 1.48 -8.89
CA SER A 120 -31.50 2.16 -9.62
C SER A 120 -30.16 1.46 -9.40
N ALA A 121 -29.37 1.38 -10.47
CA ALA A 121 -28.00 0.85 -10.42
C ALA A 121 -27.00 1.88 -9.84
N PHE A 122 -27.35 3.15 -9.72
CA PHE A 122 -26.42 4.19 -9.27
C PHE A 122 -25.78 3.90 -7.89
N PRO A 123 -26.52 3.50 -6.84
CA PRO A 123 -25.94 3.25 -5.53
C PRO A 123 -24.85 2.19 -5.54
N ILE A 124 -25.09 1.07 -6.19
CA ILE A 124 -24.10 -0.02 -6.26
C ILE A 124 -22.91 0.36 -7.13
N THR A 125 -23.13 1.06 -8.24
CA THR A 125 -22.05 1.54 -9.11
C THR A 125 -21.16 2.53 -8.35
N PHE A 126 -21.76 3.45 -7.58
CA PHE A 126 -21.01 4.37 -6.72
C PHE A 126 -20.13 3.60 -5.73
N PHE A 127 -20.70 2.63 -5.02
CA PHE A 127 -19.95 1.79 -4.08
C PHE A 127 -18.79 1.07 -4.78
N MET A 128 -19.03 0.43 -5.92
CA MET A 128 -18.01 -0.31 -6.69
C MET A 128 -16.89 0.58 -7.20
N VAL A 129 -17.18 1.80 -7.67
CA VAL A 129 -16.16 2.75 -8.14
C VAL A 129 -15.20 3.10 -7.00
N PHE A 130 -15.70 3.41 -5.81
CA PHE A 130 -14.83 3.76 -4.69
C PHE A 130 -14.10 2.55 -4.10
N ARG A 131 -14.69 1.36 -4.14
CA ARG A 131 -13.99 0.10 -3.83
C ARG A 131 -12.86 -0.18 -4.82
N PHE A 132 -13.07 0.04 -6.11
CA PHE A 132 -12.04 -0.06 -7.13
C PHE A 132 -10.89 0.92 -6.86
N LEU A 133 -11.20 2.20 -6.55
CA LEU A 133 -10.19 3.21 -6.24
C LEU A 133 -9.40 2.87 -4.96
N GLY A 134 -10.07 2.36 -3.93
CA GLY A 134 -9.40 1.80 -2.75
C GLY A 134 -8.44 0.67 -3.13
N GLY A 135 -8.90 -0.26 -3.97
CA GLY A 135 -8.07 -1.33 -4.52
C GLY A 135 -6.85 -0.83 -5.29
N VAL A 136 -6.99 0.22 -6.11
CA VAL A 136 -5.84 0.87 -6.76
C VAL A 136 -4.83 1.35 -5.71
N GLY A 137 -5.29 1.95 -4.62
CA GLY A 137 -4.46 2.33 -3.47
C GLY A 137 -3.71 1.13 -2.86
N VAL A 138 -4.39 -0.02 -2.71
CA VAL A 138 -3.78 -1.29 -2.27
C VAL A 138 -2.64 -1.70 -3.21
N GLY A 139 -2.90 -1.72 -4.52
CA GLY A 139 -1.92 -2.10 -5.54
C GLY A 139 -0.70 -1.18 -5.58
N LEU A 140 -0.91 0.14 -5.49
CA LEU A 140 0.18 1.10 -5.39
C LEU A 140 1.01 0.86 -4.11
N SER A 141 0.34 0.64 -2.96
CA SER A 141 1.01 0.44 -1.67
C SER A 141 1.85 -0.82 -1.64
N SER A 142 1.37 -1.92 -2.22
CA SER A 142 2.08 -3.21 -2.25
C SER A 142 3.45 -3.13 -2.94
N VAL A 143 3.64 -2.16 -3.84
CA VAL A 143 4.89 -1.94 -4.58
C VAL A 143 5.70 -0.80 -3.98
N VAL A 144 5.07 0.35 -3.72
CA VAL A 144 5.81 1.58 -3.36
C VAL A 144 6.32 1.58 -1.93
N ALA A 145 5.57 1.01 -0.97
CA ALA A 145 6.01 0.98 0.43
C ALA A 145 7.27 0.11 0.65
N PRO A 146 7.38 -1.11 0.09
CA PRO A 146 8.63 -1.87 0.14
C PRO A 146 9.79 -1.19 -0.57
N ILE A 147 9.56 -0.58 -1.76
CA ILE A 147 10.61 0.15 -2.52
C ILE A 147 11.13 1.32 -1.70
N TYR A 148 10.25 2.18 -1.19
CA TYR A 148 10.64 3.30 -0.34
C TYR A 148 11.47 2.83 0.85
N THR A 149 11.01 1.79 1.56
CA THR A 149 11.71 1.23 2.72
C THR A 149 13.08 0.66 2.34
N ALA A 150 13.19 -0.02 1.20
CA ALA A 150 14.46 -0.57 0.72
C ALA A 150 15.47 0.51 0.32
N GLU A 151 15.01 1.63 -0.23
CA GLU A 151 15.86 2.75 -0.67
C GLU A 151 16.40 3.61 0.49
N ILE A 152 15.67 3.69 1.62
CA ILE A 152 16.11 4.43 2.80
C ILE A 152 16.91 3.57 3.79
N ALA A 153 16.77 2.25 3.71
CA ALA A 153 17.34 1.33 4.68
C ALA A 153 18.81 1.00 4.38
N PRO A 154 19.72 1.09 5.37
CA PRO A 154 21.07 0.55 5.26
C PRO A 154 21.04 -0.94 4.92
N ALA A 155 21.99 -1.40 4.07
CA ALA A 155 22.04 -2.77 3.55
C ALA A 155 21.92 -3.85 4.65
N ARG A 156 22.57 -3.62 5.80
CA ARG A 156 22.62 -4.56 6.95
C ARG A 156 21.25 -4.85 7.59
N VAL A 157 20.28 -3.93 7.50
CA VAL A 157 18.96 -4.04 8.13
C VAL A 157 17.79 -3.97 7.15
N ARG A 158 18.09 -3.77 5.85
CA ARG A 158 17.10 -3.60 4.79
C ARG A 158 16.02 -4.68 4.81
N GLY A 159 16.41 -5.95 4.86
CA GLY A 159 15.47 -7.06 4.87
C GLY A 159 14.52 -7.04 6.08
N ARG A 160 15.03 -6.66 7.27
CA ARG A 160 14.19 -6.54 8.48
C ARG A 160 13.20 -5.38 8.37
N LEU A 161 13.64 -4.23 7.84
CA LEU A 161 12.79 -3.06 7.71
C LEU A 161 11.72 -3.24 6.61
N VAL A 162 12.07 -3.90 5.50
CA VAL A 162 11.09 -4.29 4.47
C VAL A 162 10.10 -5.32 5.03
N GLY A 163 10.56 -6.24 5.88
CA GLY A 163 9.70 -7.20 6.58
C GLY A 163 8.65 -6.54 7.47
N LEU A 164 8.88 -5.30 7.97
CA LEU A 164 7.85 -4.56 8.71
C LEU A 164 6.61 -4.27 7.86
N VAL A 165 6.76 -4.09 6.55
CA VAL A 165 5.62 -3.88 5.66
C VAL A 165 4.71 -5.11 5.68
N GLN A 166 5.30 -6.32 5.57
CA GLN A 166 4.55 -7.57 5.62
C GLN A 166 3.91 -7.79 7.00
N PHE A 167 4.64 -7.52 8.08
CA PHE A 167 4.10 -7.58 9.43
C PHE A 167 2.87 -6.66 9.57
N ASN A 168 2.96 -5.43 9.09
CA ASN A 168 1.86 -4.46 9.15
C ASN A 168 0.65 -4.87 8.29
N ILE A 169 0.84 -5.59 7.17
CA ILE A 169 -0.28 -6.15 6.40
C ILE A 169 -1.09 -7.11 7.30
N VAL A 170 -0.41 -8.07 7.93
CA VAL A 170 -1.07 -9.04 8.83
C VAL A 170 -1.71 -8.35 10.03
N PHE A 171 -1.01 -7.36 10.60
CA PHE A 171 -1.54 -6.57 11.70
C PHE A 171 -2.76 -5.74 11.30
N GLY A 172 -2.78 -5.19 10.08
CA GLY A 172 -3.93 -4.48 9.50
C GLY A 172 -5.15 -5.38 9.34
N ILE A 173 -4.95 -6.62 8.88
CA ILE A 173 -6.02 -7.64 8.82
C ILE A 173 -6.60 -7.90 10.22
N LEU A 174 -5.74 -8.10 11.22
CA LEU A 174 -6.17 -8.31 12.60
C LEU A 174 -6.97 -7.11 13.14
N LEU A 175 -6.49 -5.90 12.89
CA LEU A 175 -7.18 -4.67 13.30
C LEU A 175 -8.54 -4.52 12.61
N ALA A 176 -8.66 -4.90 11.34
CA ALA A 176 -9.93 -4.86 10.62
C ALA A 176 -10.97 -5.80 11.26
N TYR A 177 -10.58 -7.05 11.53
CA TYR A 177 -11.48 -7.99 12.22
C TYR A 177 -11.83 -7.53 13.63
N ALA A 178 -10.86 -7.02 14.40
CA ALA A 178 -11.10 -6.49 15.73
C ALA A 178 -12.05 -5.29 15.70
N SER A 179 -11.85 -4.34 14.78
CA SER A 179 -12.72 -3.17 14.63
C SER A 179 -14.14 -3.58 14.20
N ASN A 180 -14.27 -4.53 13.27
CA ASN A 180 -15.57 -5.05 12.84
C ASN A 180 -16.32 -5.72 14.02
N ALA A 181 -15.62 -6.50 14.85
CA ALA A 181 -16.21 -7.12 16.03
C ALA A 181 -16.70 -6.07 17.03
N VAL A 182 -15.88 -5.08 17.36
CA VAL A 182 -16.27 -3.99 18.28
C VAL A 182 -17.45 -3.19 17.73
N ILE A 183 -17.40 -2.79 16.43
CA ILE A 183 -18.46 -2.00 15.81
C ILE A 183 -19.78 -2.77 15.79
N ARG A 184 -19.75 -4.08 15.60
CA ARG A 184 -20.95 -4.93 15.62
C ARG A 184 -21.66 -4.89 16.96
N GLU A 185 -20.92 -4.79 18.06
CA GLU A 185 -21.49 -4.75 19.42
C GLU A 185 -22.04 -3.37 19.81
N ILE A 186 -21.42 -2.28 19.31
CA ILE A 186 -21.75 -0.92 19.79
C ILE A 186 -22.60 -0.12 18.81
N ALA A 187 -22.57 -0.43 17.52
CA ALA A 187 -23.30 0.31 16.49
C ALA A 187 -24.67 -0.32 16.24
N HIS A 188 -25.62 0.54 15.87
CA HIS A 188 -26.95 0.06 15.46
C HIS A 188 -26.82 -0.80 14.20
N GLU A 189 -27.55 -1.92 14.14
CA GLU A 189 -27.48 -2.93 13.07
C GLU A 189 -27.59 -2.34 11.67
N ASP A 190 -28.44 -1.33 11.46
CA ASP A 190 -28.65 -0.71 10.14
C ASP A 190 -27.48 0.17 9.69
N THR A 191 -26.67 0.68 10.59
CA THR A 191 -25.55 1.60 10.30
C THR A 191 -24.18 1.00 10.54
N ALA A 192 -24.10 -0.15 11.19
CA ALA A 192 -22.83 -0.81 11.55
C ALA A 192 -21.88 -0.98 10.34
N TRP A 193 -22.41 -1.41 9.19
CA TRP A 193 -21.62 -1.57 7.98
C TRP A 193 -20.93 -0.27 7.51
N ARG A 194 -21.58 0.89 7.72
CA ARG A 194 -20.99 2.21 7.39
C ARG A 194 -19.81 2.53 8.29
N TRP A 195 -19.95 2.26 9.58
CA TRP A 195 -18.88 2.45 10.55
C TRP A 195 -17.72 1.48 10.30
N MET A 196 -17.99 0.22 9.95
CA MET A 196 -16.97 -0.76 9.61
C MET A 196 -16.13 -0.30 8.42
N LEU A 197 -16.74 0.15 7.34
CA LEU A 197 -16.03 0.65 6.16
C LEU A 197 -15.35 2.00 6.42
N GLY A 198 -16.01 2.91 7.15
CA GLY A 198 -15.54 4.25 7.41
C GLY A 198 -14.37 4.34 8.38
N VAL A 199 -14.26 3.40 9.33
CA VAL A 199 -13.21 3.44 10.36
C VAL A 199 -11.79 3.38 9.77
N MET A 200 -11.63 2.85 8.57
CA MET A 200 -10.37 2.83 7.84
C MET A 200 -9.84 4.25 7.51
N ALA A 201 -10.72 5.27 7.47
CA ALA A 201 -10.28 6.65 7.29
C ALA A 201 -9.36 7.11 8.44
N VAL A 202 -9.52 6.56 9.64
CA VAL A 202 -8.70 6.92 10.81
C VAL A 202 -7.22 6.56 10.58
N PRO A 203 -6.83 5.31 10.35
CA PRO A 203 -5.44 4.98 10.06
C PRO A 203 -4.92 5.65 8.78
N ALA A 204 -5.77 5.91 7.78
CA ALA A 204 -5.35 6.64 6.57
C ALA A 204 -4.95 8.08 6.87
N VAL A 205 -5.69 8.79 7.73
CA VAL A 205 -5.33 10.15 8.19
C VAL A 205 -4.02 10.14 8.99
N PHE A 206 -3.85 9.20 9.92
CA PHE A 206 -2.59 9.06 10.65
C PHE A 206 -1.41 8.78 9.70
N PHE A 207 -1.60 7.91 8.72
CA PHE A 207 -0.59 7.66 7.70
C PHE A 207 -0.19 8.94 6.96
N LEU A 208 -1.13 9.76 6.51
CA LEU A 208 -0.86 11.02 5.82
C LEU A 208 -0.12 12.03 6.71
N ILE A 209 -0.52 12.14 7.99
CA ILE A 209 0.15 13.03 8.96
C ILE A 209 1.61 12.60 9.16
N PHE A 210 1.86 11.32 9.41
CA PHE A 210 3.21 10.82 9.62
C PHE A 210 4.05 10.87 8.35
N LEU A 211 3.45 10.66 7.18
CA LEU A 211 4.13 10.75 5.89
C LEU A 211 4.68 12.17 5.62
N ALA A 212 4.03 13.21 6.14
CA ALA A 212 4.56 14.58 6.05
C ALA A 212 5.93 14.72 6.72
N THR A 213 6.22 13.90 7.74
CA THR A 213 7.45 13.98 8.54
C THR A 213 8.67 13.26 7.96
N VAL A 214 8.50 12.47 6.90
CA VAL A 214 9.58 11.69 6.28
C VAL A 214 10.02 12.31 4.95
N PRO A 215 11.31 12.16 4.56
CA PRO A 215 11.82 12.73 3.32
C PRO A 215 11.47 11.88 2.09
N GLU A 216 11.76 12.39 0.90
CA GLU A 216 11.85 11.59 -0.33
C GLU A 216 13.14 10.76 -0.33
N THR A 217 13.21 9.72 -1.14
CA THR A 217 14.38 8.84 -1.18
C THR A 217 15.58 9.48 -1.88
N PRO A 218 16.82 9.28 -1.38
CA PRO A 218 18.02 9.80 -2.03
C PRO A 218 18.19 9.31 -3.47
N ARG A 219 17.83 8.05 -3.74
CA ARG A 219 17.92 7.46 -5.08
C ARG A 219 17.07 8.22 -6.11
N TRP A 220 15.83 8.52 -5.76
CA TRP A 220 14.93 9.26 -6.65
C TRP A 220 15.44 10.69 -6.88
N LEU A 221 15.90 11.35 -5.82
CA LEU A 221 16.45 12.70 -5.92
C LEU A 221 17.67 12.77 -6.83
N LEU A 222 18.59 11.79 -6.74
CA LEU A 222 19.76 11.70 -7.64
C LEU A 222 19.34 11.49 -9.10
N ALA A 223 18.40 10.56 -9.33
CA ALA A 223 17.92 10.25 -10.67
C ALA A 223 17.24 11.45 -11.37
N HIS A 224 16.75 12.44 -10.58
CA HIS A 224 16.08 13.64 -11.06
C HIS A 224 16.94 14.92 -10.92
N GLY A 225 18.26 14.80 -10.71
CA GLY A 225 19.18 15.94 -10.69
C GLY A 225 19.16 16.78 -9.40
N HIS A 226 18.51 16.31 -8.34
CA HIS A 226 18.45 17.01 -7.04
C HIS A 226 19.58 16.56 -6.10
N GLU A 227 20.82 16.63 -6.57
CA GLU A 227 21.98 16.05 -5.87
C GLU A 227 22.21 16.63 -4.46
N GLU A 228 22.16 17.94 -4.29
CA GLU A 228 22.36 18.57 -2.97
C GLU A 228 21.35 18.07 -1.94
N ARG A 229 20.09 17.90 -2.34
CA ARG A 229 19.04 17.37 -1.47
C ARG A 229 19.26 15.89 -1.14
N ALA A 230 19.73 15.13 -2.14
CA ALA A 230 20.01 13.70 -1.96
C ALA A 230 21.16 13.49 -0.96
N VAL A 231 22.25 14.25 -1.07
CA VAL A 231 23.38 14.20 -0.12
C VAL A 231 22.93 14.57 1.28
N LYS A 232 22.21 15.68 1.45
CA LYS A 232 21.70 16.13 2.75
C LYS A 232 20.77 15.12 3.43
N ILE A 233 19.97 14.39 2.65
CA ILE A 233 19.11 13.33 3.20
C ILE A 233 19.93 12.09 3.49
N SER A 234 20.87 11.69 2.62
CA SER A 234 21.76 10.56 2.83
C SER A 234 22.58 10.70 4.13
N GLU A 235 23.14 11.88 4.40
CA GLU A 235 23.83 12.19 5.65
C GLU A 235 22.97 11.98 6.91
N ARG A 236 21.66 12.17 6.80
CA ARG A 236 20.70 11.93 7.91
C ARG A 236 20.27 10.47 8.02
N LEU A 237 20.45 9.68 6.97
CA LEU A 237 20.09 8.25 6.90
C LEU A 237 21.29 7.34 7.23
N THR A 238 22.51 7.90 7.23
CA THR A 238 23.75 7.16 7.52
C THR A 238 24.33 7.56 8.89
N SER A 239 25.26 6.76 9.40
CA SER A 239 25.89 7.00 10.69
C SER A 239 27.15 7.86 10.59
N THR A 240 27.78 7.92 9.41
CA THR A 240 29.00 8.68 9.15
C THR A 240 28.94 9.35 7.78
N GLN A 241 29.71 10.41 7.61
CA GLN A 241 29.80 11.14 6.34
C GLN A 241 30.45 10.29 5.24
N GLU A 242 31.44 9.44 5.61
CA GLU A 242 32.07 8.49 4.70
C GLU A 242 31.04 7.50 4.14
N GLU A 243 30.21 6.90 5.01
CA GLU A 243 29.13 5.99 4.62
C GLU A 243 28.11 6.68 3.68
N SER A 244 27.82 7.95 3.92
CA SER A 244 26.94 8.75 3.03
C SER A 244 27.56 8.95 1.65
N SER A 245 28.86 9.34 1.60
CA SER A 245 29.55 9.59 0.34
C SER A 245 29.73 8.31 -0.50
N GLU A 246 30.04 7.18 0.14
CA GLU A 246 30.10 5.86 -0.51
C GLU A 246 28.72 5.47 -1.09
N GLN A 247 27.66 5.61 -0.28
CA GLN A 247 26.31 5.29 -0.70
C GLN A 247 25.84 6.16 -1.88
N ILE A 248 26.14 7.46 -1.87
CA ILE A 248 25.83 8.38 -2.98
C ILE A 248 26.61 7.99 -4.24
N ALA A 249 27.91 7.67 -4.12
CA ALA A 249 28.75 7.24 -5.24
C ALA A 249 28.23 5.93 -5.85
N GLU A 250 27.85 4.95 -5.02
CA GLU A 250 27.27 3.68 -5.46
C GLU A 250 25.94 3.90 -6.19
N MET A 251 25.03 4.73 -5.64
CA MET A 251 23.75 5.06 -6.28
C MET A 251 23.95 5.75 -7.63
N LYS A 252 24.92 6.69 -7.74
CA LYS A 252 25.24 7.33 -9.02
C LYS A 252 25.76 6.36 -10.06
N ALA A 253 26.64 5.42 -9.65
CA ALA A 253 27.14 4.37 -10.54
C ALA A 253 26.00 3.48 -11.06
N GLN A 254 25.11 3.04 -10.18
CA GLN A 254 23.94 2.24 -10.56
C GLN A 254 23.00 2.99 -11.49
N ILE A 255 22.71 4.27 -11.23
CA ILE A 255 21.86 5.09 -12.11
C ILE A 255 22.50 5.26 -13.50
N ALA A 256 23.82 5.47 -13.56
CA ALA A 256 24.56 5.57 -14.82
C ALA A 256 24.55 4.25 -15.61
N GLU A 257 24.71 3.11 -14.91
CA GLU A 257 24.63 1.79 -15.52
C GLU A 257 23.21 1.49 -16.06
N ASP A 258 22.17 1.80 -15.28
CA ASP A 258 20.76 1.67 -15.69
C ASP A 258 20.47 2.53 -16.96
N ALA A 259 21.04 3.74 -17.03
CA ALA A 259 20.89 4.63 -18.18
C ALA A 259 21.65 4.12 -19.42
N ALA A 260 22.84 3.54 -19.25
CA ALA A 260 23.68 3.00 -20.33
C ALA A 260 23.15 1.63 -20.84
N GLY A 261 22.52 0.84 -19.98
CA GLY A 261 22.05 -0.50 -20.30
C GLY A 261 20.84 -0.58 -21.25
N GLY A 262 20.23 0.57 -21.58
CA GLY A 262 19.05 0.65 -22.45
C GLY A 262 17.80 -0.02 -21.89
N LYS A 263 16.65 0.15 -22.55
CA LYS A 263 15.40 -0.53 -22.16
C LYS A 263 15.49 -2.01 -22.46
N VAL A 264 15.94 -2.81 -21.49
CA VAL A 264 15.91 -4.27 -21.62
C VAL A 264 14.46 -4.74 -21.52
N ALA A 265 13.96 -5.41 -22.55
CA ALA A 265 12.62 -5.97 -22.52
C ALA A 265 12.52 -7.00 -21.37
N PHE A 266 11.52 -6.83 -20.50
CA PHE A 266 11.34 -7.65 -19.29
C PHE A 266 11.23 -9.17 -19.64
N PHE A 267 10.55 -9.50 -20.75
CA PHE A 267 10.36 -10.89 -21.21
C PHE A 267 11.49 -11.37 -22.13
N THR A 268 12.77 -11.19 -21.74
CA THR A 268 13.90 -11.76 -22.46
C THR A 268 14.27 -13.12 -21.91
N ARG A 269 14.90 -13.96 -22.77
CA ARG A 269 15.40 -15.29 -22.38
C ARG A 269 16.36 -15.24 -21.18
N ARG A 270 17.04 -14.11 -20.98
CA ARG A 270 17.95 -13.84 -19.85
C ARG A 270 17.23 -13.83 -18.50
N TYR A 271 16.01 -13.27 -18.42
CA TYR A 271 15.24 -13.14 -17.16
C TYR A 271 14.22 -14.26 -16.94
N ARG A 272 14.07 -15.20 -17.91
CA ARG A 272 13.07 -16.26 -17.85
C ARG A 272 13.12 -17.07 -16.56
N LYS A 273 14.33 -17.43 -16.08
CA LYS A 273 14.49 -18.20 -14.83
C LYS A 273 14.05 -17.39 -13.60
N VAL A 274 14.43 -16.11 -13.54
CA VAL A 274 14.08 -15.22 -12.44
C VAL A 274 12.56 -14.95 -12.42
N ILE A 275 11.97 -14.72 -13.59
CA ILE A 275 10.51 -14.54 -13.74
C ILE A 275 9.76 -15.81 -13.32
N LEU A 276 10.22 -16.99 -13.77
CA LEU A 276 9.61 -18.26 -13.38
C LEU A 276 9.70 -18.49 -11.86
N MET A 277 10.86 -18.20 -11.27
CA MET A 277 11.07 -18.36 -9.82
C MET A 277 10.19 -17.39 -9.04
N ALA A 278 10.09 -16.12 -9.47
CA ALA A 278 9.19 -15.14 -8.86
C ALA A 278 7.72 -15.55 -8.95
N PHE A 279 7.31 -16.09 -10.12
CA PHE A 279 5.96 -16.61 -10.32
C PHE A 279 5.67 -17.83 -9.43
N CYS A 280 6.61 -18.78 -9.33
CA CYS A 280 6.46 -19.93 -8.42
C CYS A 280 6.35 -19.49 -6.96
N ILE A 281 7.20 -18.55 -6.50
CA ILE A 281 7.10 -18.00 -5.14
C ILE A 281 5.74 -17.36 -4.91
N ALA A 282 5.24 -16.57 -5.87
CA ALA A 282 3.95 -15.93 -5.76
C ALA A 282 2.76 -16.92 -5.74
N MET A 283 2.89 -18.07 -6.41
CA MET A 283 1.86 -19.12 -6.37
C MET A 283 1.77 -19.86 -5.03
N PHE A 284 2.88 -19.93 -4.29
CA PHE A 284 2.95 -20.69 -3.03
C PHE A 284 2.94 -19.79 -1.78
N ASN A 285 2.75 -18.49 -1.94
CA ASN A 285 2.62 -17.53 -0.85
C ASN A 285 1.15 -17.17 -0.63
#